data_c20dfc2281aa74b39e6cd6599b6eff9d
#
_entry.id   c20dfc2281aa74b39e6cd6599b6eff9d
#
_cell.length_a   1.000
_cell.length_b   1.000
_cell.length_c   1.000
_cell.angle_alpha   90.00
_cell.angle_beta   90.00
_cell.angle_gamma   90.00
#
_symmetry.space_group_name_H-M   'P 1'
#
loop_
_entity.id
_entity.type
_entity.pdbx_description
1 polymer ?
#
loop_
_entity_poly.entity_id
_entity_poly.type
_entity_poly.pdbx_seq_one_letter_code
_entity_poly.pdbx_strand_id
1 'polypeptide(L)'
;MSFQSAWFLILAPIILIAVFYRKIRKRKPTIKFSSGKLLTEIKPSFKLKMSAHLVDLRALAVMLMILALARPVFPMAQAKIRTEGIDIVLAVDVSTSMRAEDFEIGTKRVNRLDVVKNVIEDFIKRRKNDKIGMVVFAAGTYTVCPLTLDKNWLLKNLERVQIGMVGDGTAIGSGGASALNRLRGTKAKDRVVILLTDGRSNTGKIHPLTAAEMAKSLGVKVYTIGAGSKGPVPYPFKDAFGRIVYKPVKIDIDEETLEKIASITG
;
A
#
# COMPACT_ATOMS: atom_id res chain seq x y z
N MET A 1 -9.16 -18.75 -15.76
CA MET A 1 -8.48 -18.24 -16.96
C MET A 1 -9.38 -17.21 -17.61
N SER A 2 -8.95 -15.99 -17.80
CA SER A 2 -9.66 -14.97 -18.60
C SER A 2 -8.79 -14.58 -19.78
N PHE A 3 -9.39 -14.27 -20.91
CA PHE A 3 -8.68 -13.76 -22.08
C PHE A 3 -8.84 -12.24 -22.12
N GLN A 4 -7.74 -11.50 -22.17
CA GLN A 4 -7.78 -10.05 -22.22
C GLN A 4 -8.35 -9.54 -23.56
N SER A 5 -8.15 -10.32 -24.63
CA SER A 5 -8.57 -9.98 -26.00
C SER A 5 -9.24 -11.18 -26.66
N ALA A 6 -10.40 -11.61 -26.12
CA ALA A 6 -11.14 -12.77 -26.61
C ALA A 6 -11.57 -12.68 -28.07
N TRP A 7 -11.64 -11.48 -28.65
CA TRP A 7 -12.00 -11.23 -30.05
C TRP A 7 -11.15 -12.01 -31.06
N PHE A 8 -9.85 -12.19 -30.76
CA PHE A 8 -8.95 -12.93 -31.64
C PHE A 8 -9.28 -14.41 -31.75
N LEU A 9 -10.03 -14.99 -30.77
CA LEU A 9 -10.46 -16.38 -30.83
C LEU A 9 -11.48 -16.63 -31.95
N ILE A 10 -12.18 -15.61 -32.42
CA ILE A 10 -13.14 -15.70 -33.52
C ILE A 10 -12.42 -16.02 -34.85
N LEU A 11 -11.15 -15.65 -34.98
CA LEU A 11 -10.34 -15.97 -36.16
C LEU A 11 -9.96 -17.46 -36.26
N ALA A 12 -9.94 -18.17 -35.13
CA ALA A 12 -9.54 -19.59 -35.11
C ALA A 12 -10.45 -20.48 -35.95
N PRO A 13 -11.81 -20.44 -35.85
CA PRO A 13 -12.69 -21.26 -36.70
C PRO A 13 -12.59 -20.87 -38.18
N ILE A 14 -12.40 -19.59 -38.49
CA ILE A 14 -12.26 -19.10 -39.88
C ILE A 14 -11.03 -19.72 -40.53
N ILE A 15 -9.92 -19.79 -39.81
CA ILE A 15 -8.65 -20.35 -40.32
C ILE A 15 -8.77 -21.87 -40.44
N LEU A 16 -9.40 -22.55 -39.48
CA LEU A 16 -9.66 -23.98 -39.58
C LEU A 16 -10.51 -24.33 -40.81
N ILE A 17 -11.56 -23.57 -41.06
CA ILE A 17 -12.42 -23.74 -42.25
C ILE A 17 -11.62 -23.52 -43.52
N ALA A 18 -10.78 -22.46 -43.57
CA ALA A 18 -9.94 -22.14 -44.74
C ALA A 18 -8.91 -23.26 -45.04
N VAL A 19 -8.27 -23.80 -43.99
CA VAL A 19 -7.32 -24.93 -44.11
C VAL A 19 -8.04 -26.19 -44.58
N PHE A 20 -9.20 -26.51 -44.03
CA PHE A 20 -10.02 -27.65 -44.39
C PHE A 20 -10.48 -27.56 -45.86
N TYR A 21 -11.01 -26.38 -46.24
CA TYR A 21 -11.43 -26.11 -47.63
C TYR A 21 -10.27 -26.24 -48.62
N ARG A 22 -9.08 -25.77 -48.25
CA ARG A 22 -7.88 -25.89 -49.07
C ARG A 22 -7.41 -27.34 -49.18
N LYS A 23 -7.58 -28.17 -48.15
CA LYS A 23 -7.24 -29.61 -48.14
C LYS A 23 -8.17 -30.39 -49.10
N ILE A 24 -9.47 -30.05 -49.12
CA ILE A 24 -10.46 -30.68 -49.98
C ILE A 24 -10.26 -30.23 -51.46
N ARG A 25 -9.97 -28.93 -51.70
CA ARG A 25 -9.87 -28.39 -53.04
C ARG A 25 -8.49 -28.55 -53.71
N LYS A 26 -7.52 -29.13 -53.04
CA LYS A 26 -6.21 -29.42 -53.67
C LYS A 26 -6.41 -30.38 -54.83
N ARG A 27 -6.63 -29.82 -56.03
CA ARG A 27 -6.43 -30.56 -57.27
C ARG A 27 -4.95 -30.90 -57.36
N LYS A 28 -4.62 -32.19 -57.23
CA LYS A 28 -3.25 -32.64 -57.48
C LYS A 28 -2.92 -32.33 -58.93
N PRO A 29 -1.87 -31.53 -59.23
CA PRO A 29 -1.48 -31.33 -60.64
C PRO A 29 -1.13 -32.71 -61.20
N THR A 30 -1.92 -33.16 -62.14
CA THR A 30 -1.67 -34.45 -62.82
C THR A 30 -0.83 -34.15 -64.04
N ILE A 31 0.38 -34.69 -64.07
CA ILE A 31 1.24 -34.71 -65.25
C ILE A 31 0.88 -35.98 -66.01
N LYS A 32 0.46 -35.85 -67.24
CA LYS A 32 0.20 -37.02 -68.08
C LYS A 32 1.54 -37.65 -68.51
N PHE A 33 1.85 -38.82 -67.96
CA PHE A 33 3.01 -39.62 -68.37
C PHE A 33 2.53 -40.77 -69.23
N SER A 34 3.29 -41.03 -70.31
CA SER A 34 2.96 -42.10 -71.26
C SER A 34 3.15 -43.53 -70.70
N SER A 35 3.90 -43.72 -69.64
CA SER A 35 4.06 -45.01 -68.98
C SER A 35 4.16 -44.83 -67.46
N GLY A 36 3.14 -45.27 -66.74
CA GLY A 36 3.10 -45.20 -65.27
C GLY A 36 3.85 -46.33 -64.57
N LYS A 37 4.28 -47.38 -65.29
CA LYS A 37 4.94 -48.56 -64.69
C LYS A 37 6.30 -48.24 -64.06
N LEU A 38 7.03 -47.28 -64.62
CA LEU A 38 8.35 -46.87 -64.09
C LEU A 38 8.28 -46.02 -62.80
N LEU A 39 7.13 -45.48 -62.44
CA LEU A 39 6.94 -44.67 -61.24
C LEU A 39 6.48 -45.43 -60.02
N THR A 40 6.03 -46.70 -60.16
CA THR A 40 5.51 -47.49 -59.06
C THR A 40 6.59 -48.03 -58.10
N GLU A 41 7.84 -48.07 -58.52
CA GLU A 41 8.96 -48.55 -57.71
C GLU A 41 9.68 -47.47 -56.90
N ILE A 42 9.36 -46.19 -57.10
CA ILE A 42 10.00 -45.10 -56.39
C ILE A 42 9.42 -44.91 -55.01
N LYS A 43 10.15 -45.27 -53.98
CA LYS A 43 9.76 -45.01 -52.59
C LYS A 43 9.75 -43.51 -52.34
N PRO A 44 8.66 -42.98 -51.71
CA PRO A 44 8.58 -41.56 -51.42
C PRO A 44 9.71 -41.10 -50.51
N SER A 45 10.48 -40.11 -50.92
CA SER A 45 11.55 -39.53 -50.13
C SER A 45 11.01 -38.92 -48.82
N PHE A 46 11.82 -38.91 -47.78
CA PHE A 46 11.50 -38.28 -46.47
C PHE A 46 11.03 -36.82 -46.64
N LYS A 47 11.68 -36.07 -47.55
CA LYS A 47 11.29 -34.69 -47.92
C LYS A 47 9.86 -34.62 -48.46
N LEU A 48 9.45 -35.61 -49.27
CA LEU A 48 8.10 -35.67 -49.85
C LEU A 48 7.03 -35.99 -48.76
N LYS A 49 7.33 -36.85 -47.82
CA LYS A 49 6.46 -37.11 -46.67
C LYS A 49 6.32 -35.86 -45.77
N MET A 50 7.42 -35.17 -45.51
CA MET A 50 7.43 -33.99 -44.70
C MET A 50 6.69 -32.79 -45.36
N SER A 51 6.78 -32.67 -46.71
CA SER A 51 6.05 -31.65 -47.45
C SER A 51 4.53 -31.80 -47.33
N ALA A 52 4.02 -33.01 -47.12
CA ALA A 52 2.58 -33.23 -46.92
C ALA A 52 2.08 -32.61 -45.62
N HIS A 53 2.93 -32.53 -44.60
CA HIS A 53 2.58 -31.99 -43.27
C HIS A 53 2.87 -30.48 -43.13
N LEU A 54 3.50 -29.85 -44.13
CA LEU A 54 3.81 -28.41 -44.08
C LEU A 54 2.54 -27.51 -43.91
N VAL A 55 1.42 -27.92 -44.48
CA VAL A 55 0.16 -27.20 -44.34
C VAL A 55 -0.39 -27.31 -42.95
N ASP A 56 -0.31 -28.49 -42.34
CA ASP A 56 -0.77 -28.73 -40.98
C ASP A 56 0.13 -27.97 -39.97
N LEU A 57 1.45 -27.95 -40.21
CA LEU A 57 2.40 -27.19 -39.38
C LEU A 57 2.15 -25.67 -39.45
N ARG A 58 1.87 -25.15 -40.66
CA ARG A 58 1.50 -23.74 -40.83
C ARG A 58 0.19 -23.39 -40.11
N ALA A 59 -0.79 -24.29 -40.19
CA ALA A 59 -2.07 -24.10 -39.47
C ALA A 59 -1.87 -24.08 -37.95
N LEU A 60 -1.03 -24.98 -37.43
CA LEU A 60 -0.67 -25.00 -36.01
C LEU A 60 0.04 -23.72 -35.58
N ALA A 61 1.00 -23.23 -36.37
CA ALA A 61 1.72 -21.99 -36.06
C ALA A 61 0.78 -20.78 -36.01
N VAL A 62 -0.16 -20.67 -36.95
CA VAL A 62 -1.15 -19.58 -36.94
C VAL A 62 -2.12 -19.71 -35.77
N MET A 63 -2.53 -20.93 -35.40
CA MET A 63 -3.38 -21.15 -34.24
C MET A 63 -2.69 -20.75 -32.94
N LEU A 64 -1.41 -21.10 -32.77
CA LEU A 64 -0.61 -20.66 -31.62
C LEU A 64 -0.44 -19.16 -31.57
N MET A 65 -0.29 -18.49 -32.73
CA MET A 65 -0.23 -17.04 -32.83
C MET A 65 -1.56 -16.38 -32.39
N ILE A 66 -2.71 -16.94 -32.78
CA ILE A 66 -4.02 -16.45 -32.34
C ILE A 66 -4.17 -16.61 -30.82
N LEU A 67 -3.73 -17.75 -30.28
CA LEU A 67 -3.76 -18.00 -28.84
C LEU A 67 -2.88 -17.00 -28.08
N ALA A 68 -1.70 -16.69 -28.60
CA ALA A 68 -0.81 -15.69 -28.04
C ALA A 68 -1.43 -14.26 -28.10
N LEU A 69 -2.08 -13.90 -29.21
CA LEU A 69 -2.79 -12.62 -29.36
C LEU A 69 -4.02 -12.52 -28.46
N ALA A 70 -4.69 -13.64 -28.14
CA ALA A 70 -5.80 -13.67 -27.20
C ALA A 70 -5.37 -13.37 -25.76
N ARG A 71 -4.07 -13.33 -25.47
CA ARG A 71 -3.46 -13.01 -24.17
C ARG A 71 -4.17 -13.74 -23.02
N PRO A 72 -3.95 -15.06 -22.84
CA PRO A 72 -4.46 -15.77 -21.68
C PRO A 72 -3.83 -15.17 -20.42
N VAL A 73 -4.65 -14.57 -19.56
CA VAL A 73 -4.24 -14.00 -18.28
C VAL A 73 -4.75 -14.95 -17.19
N PHE A 74 -3.82 -15.42 -16.37
CA PHE A 74 -4.20 -15.99 -15.09
C PHE A 74 -4.41 -14.78 -14.17
N PRO A 75 -5.65 -14.41 -13.78
CA PRO A 75 -5.79 -13.45 -12.72
C PRO A 75 -5.06 -14.09 -11.53
N MET A 76 -3.89 -13.58 -11.15
CA MET A 76 -3.49 -13.73 -9.78
C MET A 76 -4.67 -13.18 -9.00
N ALA A 77 -5.45 -14.07 -8.41
CA ALA A 77 -6.38 -13.66 -7.39
C ALA A 77 -5.52 -12.93 -6.39
N GLN A 78 -5.53 -11.58 -6.44
CA GLN A 78 -5.28 -10.84 -5.24
C GLN A 78 -6.29 -11.46 -4.28
N ALA A 79 -5.81 -12.38 -3.46
CA ALA A 79 -6.57 -12.90 -2.37
C ALA A 79 -7.03 -11.63 -1.68
N LYS A 80 -8.30 -11.28 -1.87
CA LYS A 80 -8.98 -10.31 -1.04
C LYS A 80 -9.00 -11.02 0.29
N ILE A 81 -7.87 -10.88 1.01
CA ILE A 81 -7.77 -11.30 2.39
C ILE A 81 -8.84 -10.45 3.06
N ARG A 82 -10.03 -11.00 3.18
CA ARG A 82 -11.06 -10.49 4.09
C ARG A 82 -10.54 -10.79 5.47
N THR A 83 -9.52 -10.04 5.87
CA THR A 83 -9.12 -10.02 7.26
C THR A 83 -10.19 -9.23 7.98
N GLU A 84 -10.78 -9.83 8.97
CA GLU A 84 -11.60 -9.14 9.98
C GLU A 84 -10.72 -8.23 10.84
N GLY A 85 -9.75 -7.53 10.20
CA GLY A 85 -8.88 -6.56 10.83
C GLY A 85 -9.57 -5.21 10.97
N ILE A 86 -9.10 -4.43 11.92
CA ILE A 86 -9.55 -3.05 12.14
C ILE A 86 -8.71 -2.07 11.31
N ASP A 87 -9.28 -0.91 11.01
CA ASP A 87 -8.57 0.18 10.35
C ASP A 87 -8.07 1.18 11.41
N ILE A 88 -6.76 1.36 11.50
CA ILE A 88 -6.09 2.18 12.52
C ILE A 88 -5.37 3.34 11.82
N VAL A 89 -5.54 4.56 12.30
CA VAL A 89 -4.71 5.69 11.91
C VAL A 89 -3.94 6.22 13.12
N LEU A 90 -2.62 6.25 12.99
CA LEU A 90 -1.72 6.85 13.96
C LEU A 90 -1.61 8.35 13.66
N ALA A 91 -1.97 9.20 14.61
CA ALA A 91 -1.75 10.64 14.55
C ALA A 91 -0.61 10.99 15.50
N VAL A 92 0.55 11.31 14.93
CA VAL A 92 1.81 11.48 15.66
C VAL A 92 2.19 12.95 15.68
N ASP A 93 2.42 13.48 16.87
CA ASP A 93 2.94 14.81 17.08
C ASP A 93 4.41 14.88 16.69
N VAL A 94 4.77 15.87 15.88
CA VAL A 94 6.15 16.17 15.46
C VAL A 94 6.54 17.62 15.74
N SER A 95 5.88 18.23 16.71
CA SER A 95 6.19 19.58 17.21
C SER A 95 7.57 19.63 17.86
N THR A 96 8.09 20.84 18.06
CA THR A 96 9.44 21.01 18.62
C THR A 96 9.55 20.53 20.07
N SER A 97 8.46 20.48 20.84
CA SER A 97 8.45 19.91 22.19
C SER A 97 8.88 18.43 22.22
N MET A 98 8.64 17.68 21.15
CA MET A 98 9.07 16.30 20.99
C MET A 98 10.62 16.11 20.97
N ARG A 99 11.39 17.19 20.96
CA ARG A 99 12.86 17.18 21.14
C ARG A 99 13.30 16.99 22.58
N ALA A 100 12.42 17.16 23.55
CA ALA A 100 12.77 16.98 24.95
C ALA A 100 13.33 15.57 25.18
N GLU A 101 14.41 15.48 25.96
CA GLU A 101 15.14 14.24 26.22
C GLU A 101 14.89 13.79 27.68
N ASP A 102 13.65 13.52 28.00
CA ASP A 102 13.20 13.08 29.32
C ASP A 102 13.05 11.55 29.46
N PHE A 103 13.40 10.82 28.41
CA PHE A 103 13.47 9.36 28.42
C PHE A 103 14.91 8.85 28.33
N GLU A 104 15.15 7.67 28.91
CA GLU A 104 16.42 6.97 28.82
C GLU A 104 16.21 5.56 28.22
N ILE A 105 17.02 5.22 27.22
CA ILE A 105 17.11 3.86 26.69
C ILE A 105 18.52 3.34 27.00
N GLY A 106 18.60 2.43 27.98
CA GLY A 106 19.90 2.02 28.55
C GLY A 106 20.55 3.18 29.29
N THR A 107 21.71 3.65 28.80
CA THR A 107 22.48 4.78 29.40
C THR A 107 22.40 6.07 28.58
N LYS A 108 21.63 6.06 27.49
CA LYS A 108 21.52 7.20 26.59
C LYS A 108 20.18 7.90 26.74
N ARG A 109 20.21 9.23 26.87
CA ARG A 109 19.00 10.06 26.75
C ARG A 109 18.50 10.06 25.33
N VAL A 110 17.20 9.99 25.18
CA VAL A 110 16.52 9.89 23.89
C VAL A 110 15.37 10.88 23.86
N ASN A 111 15.17 11.52 22.72
CA ASN A 111 14.05 12.44 22.55
C ASN A 111 12.69 11.69 22.52
N ARG A 112 11.62 12.41 22.81
CA ARG A 112 10.27 11.87 22.88
C ARG A 112 9.85 11.21 21.57
N LEU A 113 10.15 11.84 20.43
CA LEU A 113 9.77 11.30 19.11
C LEU A 113 10.41 9.94 18.84
N ASP A 114 11.68 9.75 19.18
CA ASP A 114 12.36 8.48 18.95
C ASP A 114 11.79 7.36 19.84
N VAL A 115 11.41 7.68 21.09
CA VAL A 115 10.69 6.74 21.96
C VAL A 115 9.33 6.37 21.35
N VAL A 116 8.56 7.36 20.90
CA VAL A 116 7.26 7.16 20.26
C VAL A 116 7.42 6.31 18.98
N LYS A 117 8.45 6.54 18.17
CA LYS A 117 8.75 5.71 17.00
C LYS A 117 9.01 4.26 17.36
N ASN A 118 9.80 3.99 18.41
CA ASN A 118 10.08 2.62 18.85
C ASN A 118 8.78 1.92 19.32
N VAL A 119 7.93 2.61 20.08
CA VAL A 119 6.63 2.07 20.51
C VAL A 119 5.72 1.79 19.31
N ILE A 120 5.65 2.70 18.36
CA ILE A 120 4.87 2.53 17.12
C ILE A 120 5.40 1.34 16.30
N GLU A 121 6.71 1.20 16.18
CA GLU A 121 7.34 0.09 15.46
C GLU A 121 6.94 -1.26 16.06
N ASP A 122 7.04 -1.40 17.38
CA ASP A 122 6.63 -2.61 18.09
C ASP A 122 5.12 -2.87 17.96
N PHE A 123 4.31 -1.81 18.03
CA PHE A 123 2.87 -1.90 17.81
C PHE A 123 2.56 -2.43 16.40
N ILE A 124 3.18 -1.88 15.35
CA ILE A 124 2.98 -2.29 13.96
C ILE A 124 3.37 -3.76 13.76
N LYS A 125 4.50 -4.19 14.33
CA LYS A 125 5.00 -5.58 14.22
C LYS A 125 4.03 -6.60 14.81
N ARG A 126 3.35 -6.25 15.89
CA ARG A 126 2.36 -7.13 16.58
C ARG A 126 1.02 -7.23 15.86
N ARG A 127 0.69 -6.33 14.94
CA ARG A 127 -0.59 -6.29 14.22
C ARG A 127 -0.49 -6.96 12.85
N LYS A 128 -1.00 -8.21 12.71
CA LYS A 128 -0.87 -8.98 11.47
C LYS A 128 -1.89 -8.59 10.40
N ASN A 129 -3.13 -8.34 10.78
CA ASN A 129 -4.28 -8.26 9.88
C ASN A 129 -4.88 -6.85 9.76
N ASP A 130 -4.43 -5.91 10.59
CA ASP A 130 -4.97 -4.55 10.63
C ASP A 130 -4.35 -3.68 9.55
N LYS A 131 -5.18 -2.82 8.94
CA LYS A 131 -4.66 -1.75 8.08
C LYS A 131 -4.26 -0.59 8.97
N ILE A 132 -3.04 -0.12 8.78
CA ILE A 132 -2.52 0.99 9.55
C ILE A 132 -2.10 2.12 8.61
N GLY A 133 -2.57 3.32 8.89
CA GLY A 133 -2.13 4.55 8.26
C GLY A 133 -1.43 5.46 9.25
N MET A 134 -0.73 6.49 8.77
CA MET A 134 -0.01 7.44 9.61
C MET A 134 -0.18 8.86 9.12
N VAL A 135 -0.53 9.74 10.04
CA VAL A 135 -0.56 11.20 9.88
C VAL A 135 0.37 11.80 10.92
N VAL A 136 1.19 12.75 10.51
CA VAL A 136 1.95 13.59 11.46
C VAL A 136 1.32 14.96 11.53
N PHE A 137 1.42 15.59 12.70
CA PHE A 137 0.92 16.93 12.91
C PHE A 137 1.83 17.77 13.82
N ALA A 138 1.81 19.06 13.60
CA ALA A 138 2.38 20.10 14.43
C ALA A 138 1.51 21.35 14.22
N ALA A 139 2.01 22.47 13.69
CA ALA A 139 1.14 23.56 13.22
C ALA A 139 0.28 23.17 12.03
N GLY A 140 0.82 22.32 11.13
CA GLY A 140 0.13 21.70 10.00
C GLY A 140 -0.07 20.21 10.18
N THR A 141 -0.64 19.57 9.16
CA THR A 141 -0.84 18.10 9.12
C THR A 141 -0.32 17.55 7.80
N TYR A 142 0.30 16.36 7.86
CA TYR A 142 0.78 15.65 6.67
C TYR A 142 0.50 14.15 6.77
N THR A 143 -0.01 13.56 5.70
CA THR A 143 -0.22 12.12 5.64
C THR A 143 1.06 11.43 5.19
N VAL A 144 1.74 10.78 6.12
CA VAL A 144 2.98 10.04 5.87
C VAL A 144 2.70 8.74 5.12
N CYS A 145 1.61 8.07 5.51
CA CYS A 145 1.25 6.78 4.95
C CYS A 145 -0.28 6.61 4.96
N PRO A 146 -0.94 6.36 3.81
CA PRO A 146 -2.34 5.97 3.80
C PRO A 146 -2.54 4.59 4.43
N LEU A 147 -3.79 4.21 4.68
CA LEU A 147 -4.14 2.90 5.22
C LEU A 147 -3.58 1.76 4.36
N THR A 148 -2.72 0.94 4.94
CA THR A 148 -2.05 -0.17 4.25
C THR A 148 -1.94 -1.41 5.13
N LEU A 149 -1.87 -2.58 4.48
CA LEU A 149 -1.46 -3.85 5.11
C LEU A 149 0.06 -4.07 4.99
N ASP A 150 0.76 -3.28 4.16
CA ASP A 150 2.21 -3.38 3.98
C ASP A 150 2.94 -2.73 5.16
N LYS A 151 3.30 -3.57 6.14
CA LYS A 151 4.03 -3.15 7.35
C LYS A 151 5.43 -2.64 7.03
N ASN A 152 6.11 -3.24 6.06
CA ASN A 152 7.47 -2.85 5.71
C ASN A 152 7.49 -1.44 5.12
N TRP A 153 6.53 -1.14 4.26
CA TRP A 153 6.38 0.20 3.71
C TRP A 153 6.02 1.23 4.78
N LEU A 154 5.12 0.88 5.71
CA LEU A 154 4.75 1.74 6.83
C LEU A 154 5.95 2.04 7.74
N LEU A 155 6.76 1.02 8.09
CA LEU A 155 7.96 1.18 8.92
C LEU A 155 9.02 2.07 8.25
N LYS A 156 9.29 1.88 6.95
CA LYS A 156 10.19 2.76 6.21
C LYS A 156 9.74 4.22 6.18
N ASN A 157 8.42 4.47 6.16
CA ASN A 157 7.90 5.83 6.25
C ASN A 157 7.98 6.38 7.68
N LEU A 158 7.81 5.55 8.71
CA LEU A 158 8.00 5.92 10.12
C LEU A 158 9.44 6.40 10.38
N GLU A 159 10.44 5.73 9.83
CA GLU A 159 11.87 6.13 9.95
C GLU A 159 12.11 7.56 9.44
N ARG A 160 11.40 7.98 8.38
CA ARG A 160 11.55 9.30 7.76
C ARG A 160 10.85 10.43 8.52
N VAL A 161 10.01 10.12 9.50
CA VAL A 161 9.34 11.13 10.33
C VAL A 161 10.38 11.89 11.14
N GLN A 162 10.33 13.23 11.09
CA GLN A 162 11.26 14.12 11.78
C GLN A 162 10.52 15.25 12.47
N ILE A 163 11.08 15.74 13.57
CA ILE A 163 10.56 16.90 14.30
C ILE A 163 10.59 18.14 13.39
N GLY A 164 9.50 18.87 13.37
CA GLY A 164 9.37 20.12 12.62
C GLY A 164 9.01 19.95 11.13
N MET A 165 8.70 18.74 10.66
CA MET A 165 8.32 18.49 9.25
C MET A 165 7.12 19.31 8.76
N VAL A 166 6.20 19.68 9.67
CA VAL A 166 4.95 20.39 9.34
C VAL A 166 4.77 21.66 10.13
N GLY A 167 5.89 22.32 10.38
CA GLY A 167 5.95 23.59 11.12
C GLY A 167 6.09 23.43 12.62
N ASP A 168 6.00 24.54 13.35
CA ASP A 168 6.12 24.58 14.80
C ASP A 168 4.77 24.96 15.46
N GLY A 169 4.47 24.34 16.58
CA GLY A 169 3.19 24.40 17.28
C GLY A 169 2.47 23.07 17.30
N THR A 170 1.37 22.95 18.02
CA THR A 170 0.65 21.69 18.24
C THR A 170 -0.84 21.87 17.95
N ALA A 171 -1.29 21.40 16.79
CA ALA A 171 -2.69 21.48 16.34
C ALA A 171 -3.39 20.11 16.49
N ILE A 172 -3.65 19.68 17.73
CA ILE A 172 -4.25 18.37 18.06
C ILE A 172 -5.56 18.14 17.29
N GLY A 173 -6.47 19.13 17.30
CA GLY A 173 -7.75 19.00 16.62
C GLY A 173 -7.61 18.83 15.10
N SER A 174 -6.68 19.54 14.47
CA SER A 174 -6.39 19.39 13.04
C SER A 174 -5.75 18.03 12.73
N GLY A 175 -4.85 17.53 13.59
CA GLY A 175 -4.26 16.20 13.52
C GLY A 175 -5.32 15.11 13.58
N GLY A 176 -6.21 15.19 14.58
CA GLY A 176 -7.36 14.29 14.74
C GLY A 176 -8.29 14.32 13.53
N ALA A 177 -8.69 15.49 13.05
CA ALA A 177 -9.55 15.62 11.87
C ALA A 177 -8.90 15.05 10.60
N SER A 178 -7.58 15.26 10.43
CA SER A 178 -6.84 14.67 9.31
C SER A 178 -6.81 13.14 9.40
N ALA A 179 -6.61 12.56 10.59
CA ALA A 179 -6.68 11.13 10.82
C ALA A 179 -8.08 10.56 10.52
N LEU A 180 -9.13 11.23 10.98
CA LEU A 180 -10.52 10.85 10.71
C LEU A 180 -10.82 10.85 9.21
N ASN A 181 -10.32 11.84 8.48
CA ASN A 181 -10.49 11.90 7.02
C ASN A 181 -9.85 10.69 6.30
N ARG A 182 -8.77 10.10 6.84
CA ARG A 182 -8.18 8.87 6.29
C ARG A 182 -9.03 7.62 6.54
N LEU A 183 -9.84 7.63 7.59
CA LEU A 183 -10.79 6.55 7.90
C LEU A 183 -12.15 6.72 7.20
N ARG A 184 -12.40 7.90 6.64
CA ARG A 184 -13.65 8.17 5.94
C ARG A 184 -13.78 7.29 4.70
N GLY A 185 -14.91 6.56 4.61
CA GLY A 185 -15.19 5.69 3.47
C GLY A 185 -14.54 4.31 3.53
N THR A 186 -13.82 3.97 4.61
CA THR A 186 -13.34 2.60 4.82
C THR A 186 -14.52 1.68 5.19
N LYS A 187 -14.40 0.40 4.80
CA LYS A 187 -15.44 -0.61 5.04
C LYS A 187 -15.15 -1.50 6.25
N ALA A 188 -14.16 -1.13 7.07
CA ALA A 188 -13.85 -1.89 8.28
C ALA A 188 -14.98 -1.75 9.30
N LYS A 189 -15.23 -2.84 10.05
CA LYS A 189 -16.21 -2.87 11.13
C LYS A 189 -15.82 -1.92 12.25
N ASP A 190 -14.54 -1.96 12.63
CA ASP A 190 -13.99 -1.11 13.68
C ASP A 190 -12.94 -0.16 13.10
N ARG A 191 -13.00 1.09 13.51
CA ARG A 191 -12.11 2.17 13.07
C ARG A 191 -11.57 2.90 14.28
N VAL A 192 -10.25 3.09 14.30
CA VAL A 192 -9.53 3.61 15.45
C VAL A 192 -8.55 4.69 15.04
N VAL A 193 -8.49 5.77 15.82
CA VAL A 193 -7.40 6.74 15.79
C VAL A 193 -6.60 6.59 17.07
N ILE A 194 -5.27 6.53 16.96
CA ILE A 194 -4.35 6.61 18.09
C ILE A 194 -3.62 7.94 17.98
N LEU A 195 -3.91 8.84 18.91
CA LEU A 195 -3.34 10.17 18.99
C LEU A 195 -2.17 10.17 19.97
N LEU A 196 -0.97 10.47 19.48
CA LEU A 196 0.26 10.54 20.29
C LEU A 196 0.74 11.98 20.29
N THR A 197 0.80 12.62 21.45
CA THR A 197 1.22 14.01 21.64
C THR A 197 1.89 14.20 23.00
N ASP A 198 2.72 15.22 23.12
CA ASP A 198 3.39 15.58 24.38
C ASP A 198 2.94 16.93 24.95
N GLY A 199 2.06 17.65 24.25
CA GLY A 199 1.79 19.04 24.54
C GLY A 199 0.32 19.42 24.56
N ARG A 200 0.13 20.75 24.80
CA ARG A 200 -1.16 21.41 24.69
C ARG A 200 -1.43 21.83 23.25
N SER A 201 -2.69 21.76 22.84
CA SER A 201 -3.10 22.38 21.57
C SER A 201 -2.96 23.90 21.69
N ASN A 202 -2.04 24.47 20.92
CA ASN A 202 -1.75 25.90 20.91
C ASN A 202 -1.95 26.55 19.55
N THR A 203 -2.19 25.74 18.51
CA THR A 203 -2.42 26.18 17.13
C THR A 203 -3.52 25.34 16.48
N GLY A 204 -3.87 25.69 15.24
CA GLY A 204 -4.84 24.93 14.43
C GLY A 204 -6.22 25.57 14.39
N LYS A 205 -6.96 25.27 13.31
CA LYS A 205 -8.30 25.81 13.06
C LYS A 205 -9.41 25.01 13.74
N ILE A 206 -9.14 23.75 14.10
CA ILE A 206 -10.10 22.83 14.69
C ILE A 206 -9.75 22.62 16.16
N HIS A 207 -10.74 22.86 17.03
CA HIS A 207 -10.57 22.61 18.46
C HIS A 207 -10.49 21.08 18.73
N PRO A 208 -9.65 20.62 19.67
CA PRO A 208 -9.52 19.19 19.97
C PRO A 208 -10.84 18.47 20.29
N LEU A 209 -11.71 19.09 21.09
CA LEU A 209 -13.00 18.51 21.44
C LEU A 209 -13.96 18.44 20.23
N THR A 210 -13.91 19.41 19.33
CA THR A 210 -14.69 19.35 18.08
C THR A 210 -14.25 18.17 17.21
N ALA A 211 -12.93 17.90 17.14
CA ALA A 211 -12.44 16.70 16.46
C ALA A 211 -12.91 15.40 17.13
N ALA A 212 -13.02 15.37 18.46
CA ALA A 212 -13.56 14.22 19.19
C ALA A 212 -15.06 14.03 18.91
N GLU A 213 -15.85 15.09 18.85
CA GLU A 213 -17.28 15.03 18.45
C GLU A 213 -17.46 14.52 17.03
N MET A 214 -16.60 14.96 16.11
CA MET A 214 -16.56 14.42 14.74
C MET A 214 -16.23 12.92 14.73
N ALA A 215 -15.26 12.47 15.53
CA ALA A 215 -14.93 11.06 15.67
C ALA A 215 -16.12 10.25 16.17
N LYS A 216 -16.80 10.73 17.21
CA LYS A 216 -18.01 10.10 17.76
C LYS A 216 -19.11 9.98 16.71
N SER A 217 -19.39 11.05 15.95
CA SER A 217 -20.42 11.05 14.90
C SER A 217 -20.10 10.07 13.76
N LEU A 218 -18.80 9.83 13.50
CA LEU A 218 -18.34 8.86 12.51
C LEU A 218 -18.22 7.43 13.07
N GLY A 219 -18.47 7.20 14.36
CA GLY A 219 -18.29 5.91 15.02
C GLY A 219 -16.81 5.48 15.03
N VAL A 220 -15.89 6.40 15.20
CA VAL A 220 -14.45 6.17 15.29
C VAL A 220 -14.02 6.35 16.76
N LYS A 221 -13.33 5.36 17.32
CA LYS A 221 -12.75 5.46 18.66
C LYS A 221 -11.41 6.17 18.60
N VAL A 222 -11.16 7.07 19.54
CA VAL A 222 -9.89 7.79 19.66
C VAL A 222 -9.20 7.42 20.96
N TYR A 223 -8.05 6.76 20.85
CA TYR A 223 -7.16 6.53 21.98
C TYR A 223 -6.12 7.65 22.00
N THR A 224 -5.92 8.23 23.18
CA THR A 224 -4.96 9.30 23.39
C THR A 224 -3.79 8.80 24.25
N ILE A 225 -2.57 9.10 23.81
CA ILE A 225 -1.33 8.75 24.49
C ILE A 225 -0.52 10.00 24.69
N GLY A 226 -0.30 10.41 25.94
CA GLY A 226 0.60 11.48 26.32
C GLY A 226 2.05 10.95 26.36
N ALA A 227 2.96 11.61 25.63
CA ALA A 227 4.37 11.23 25.59
C ALA A 227 5.21 12.27 26.33
N GLY A 228 5.67 11.94 27.54
CA GLY A 228 6.55 12.82 28.32
C GLY A 228 6.42 12.61 29.81
N SER A 229 7.33 13.24 30.58
CA SER A 229 7.35 13.24 32.03
C SER A 229 6.77 14.54 32.60
N LYS A 230 6.27 14.50 33.84
CA LYS A 230 5.81 15.70 34.57
C LYS A 230 7.00 16.48 35.14
N GLY A 231 7.00 17.77 34.96
CA GLY A 231 7.99 18.68 35.53
C GLY A 231 9.00 19.24 34.52
N PRO A 232 10.06 19.89 35.01
CA PRO A 232 11.12 20.42 34.14
C PRO A 232 11.90 19.27 33.48
N VAL A 233 11.99 19.29 32.15
CA VAL A 233 12.67 18.26 31.34
C VAL A 233 13.89 18.86 30.65
N PRO A 234 14.96 18.10 30.44
CA PRO A 234 16.13 18.55 29.70
C PRO A 234 15.77 18.74 28.24
N TYR A 235 15.97 19.96 27.76
CA TYR A 235 15.72 20.33 26.36
C TYR A 235 17.02 20.79 25.70
N PRO A 236 17.39 20.24 24.54
CA PRO A 236 18.61 20.57 23.83
C PRO A 236 18.47 21.89 23.09
N PHE A 237 19.30 22.87 23.45
CA PHE A 237 19.48 24.15 22.76
C PHE A 237 20.83 24.17 22.07
N LYS A 238 20.91 24.84 20.91
CA LYS A 238 22.19 25.15 20.30
C LYS A 238 22.69 26.51 20.80
N ASP A 239 23.89 26.58 21.33
CA ASP A 239 24.55 27.85 21.70
C ASP A 239 25.03 28.60 20.42
N ALA A 240 25.55 29.81 20.62
CA ALA A 240 26.07 30.64 19.52
C ALA A 240 27.24 29.95 18.74
N PHE A 241 27.89 28.94 19.33
CA PHE A 241 28.98 28.17 18.75
C PHE A 241 28.50 26.83 18.17
N GLY A 242 27.18 26.58 18.11
CA GLY A 242 26.60 25.34 17.60
C GLY A 242 26.66 24.14 18.54
N ARG A 243 27.15 24.32 19.79
CA ARG A 243 27.22 23.24 20.80
C ARG A 243 25.86 23.00 21.44
N ILE A 244 25.52 21.75 21.73
CA ILE A 244 24.26 21.38 22.40
C ILE A 244 24.42 21.66 23.89
N VAL A 245 23.55 22.53 24.44
CA VAL A 245 23.44 22.85 25.86
C VAL A 245 22.04 22.48 26.33
N TYR A 246 21.95 21.69 27.40
CA TYR A 246 20.66 21.28 27.98
C TYR A 246 20.19 22.33 29.01
N LYS A 247 18.97 22.80 28.81
CA LYS A 247 18.29 23.65 29.77
C LYS A 247 17.01 22.97 30.26
N PRO A 248 16.67 23.06 31.55
CA PRO A 248 15.38 22.57 32.02
C PRO A 248 14.24 23.44 31.48
N VAL A 249 13.31 22.82 30.75
CA VAL A 249 12.11 23.47 30.22
C VAL A 249 10.89 22.78 30.79
N LYS A 250 9.91 23.55 31.23
CA LYS A 250 8.64 23.00 31.69
C LYS A 250 7.72 22.78 30.47
N ILE A 251 7.47 21.54 30.13
CA ILE A 251 6.55 21.14 29.06
C ILE A 251 5.37 20.41 29.74
N ASP A 252 4.22 21.09 29.81
CA ASP A 252 3.04 20.55 30.44
C ASP A 252 2.21 19.74 29.43
N ILE A 253 1.89 18.50 29.77
CA ILE A 253 0.94 17.65 29.03
C ILE A 253 -0.47 18.07 29.46
N ASP A 254 -1.36 18.28 28.51
CA ASP A 254 -2.77 18.58 28.77
C ASP A 254 -3.57 17.28 28.92
N GLU A 255 -3.33 16.57 30.05
CA GLU A 255 -3.99 15.29 30.35
C GLU A 255 -5.52 15.43 30.33
N GLU A 256 -6.05 16.56 30.85
CA GLU A 256 -7.48 16.79 30.92
C GLU A 256 -8.15 16.83 29.53
N THR A 257 -7.52 17.50 28.56
CA THR A 257 -8.03 17.52 27.20
C THR A 257 -7.93 16.14 26.54
N LEU A 258 -6.84 15.40 26.76
CA LEU A 258 -6.65 14.05 26.22
C LEU A 258 -7.68 13.06 26.78
N GLU A 259 -7.95 13.12 28.09
CA GLU A 259 -8.99 12.31 28.72
C GLU A 259 -10.39 12.64 28.22
N LYS A 260 -10.70 13.93 28.04
CA LYS A 260 -11.98 14.36 27.45
C LYS A 260 -12.17 13.83 26.03
N ILE A 261 -11.13 13.87 25.18
CA ILE A 261 -11.18 13.34 23.82
C ILE A 261 -11.51 11.83 23.87
N ALA A 262 -10.80 11.07 24.70
CA ALA A 262 -11.01 9.64 24.85
C ALA A 262 -12.43 9.34 25.37
N SER A 263 -12.90 10.05 26.39
CA SER A 263 -14.22 9.83 26.98
C SER A 263 -15.39 10.16 26.05
N ILE A 264 -15.26 11.15 25.16
CA ILE A 264 -16.28 11.51 24.15
C ILE A 264 -16.46 10.38 23.14
N THR A 265 -15.39 9.69 22.79
CA THR A 265 -15.39 8.69 21.69
C THR A 265 -15.60 7.26 22.16
N GLY A 266 -15.46 6.97 23.44
CA GLY A 266 -15.74 5.67 24.07
C GLY A 266 -14.55 4.75 24.19
#